data_ef60a44c4d1c1971222d43a0b491fc9b
#
_entry.id   ef60a44c4d1c1971222d43a0b491fc9b
#
_cell.length_a   1.000
_cell.length_b   1.000
_cell.length_c   1.000
_cell.angle_alpha   90.00
_cell.angle_beta   90.00
_cell.angle_gamma   90.00
#
_symmetry.space_group_name_H-M   'P 1'
#
loop_
_entity.id
_entity.type
_entity.pdbx_description
1 polymer ?
#
loop_
_entity_poly.entity_id
_entity_poly.type
_entity_poly.pdbx_seq_one_letter_code
_entity_poly.pdbx_strand_id
1 'polypeptide(L)'
;MKIATFNVNSVNARVDGLLPWLDRSRPDILLLQEIKTEFNSFPFFEFQTAGYEAKILGQKSYNGVAVLSRHKIKVTAEGLPGFDDDNARYLEAVVNVNGENFRTASCLLYTSDAADDL
;
A
#
# COMPACT_ATOMS: atom_id res chain seq x y z
N MET A 1 0.70 -6.70 17.39
CA MET A 1 0.89 -6.12 16.05
C MET A 1 -0.13 -6.69 15.07
N LYS A 2 -0.89 -5.82 14.41
CA LYS A 2 -1.88 -6.25 13.42
C LYS A 2 -1.46 -5.71 12.05
N ILE A 3 -1.31 -6.59 11.08
CA ILE A 3 -0.98 -6.25 9.69
C ILE A 3 -2.10 -6.75 8.81
N ALA A 4 -2.55 -5.91 7.88
CA ALA A 4 -3.54 -6.28 6.89
C ALA A 4 -3.00 -6.01 5.48
N THR A 5 -3.43 -6.79 4.54
CA THR A 5 -3.10 -6.60 3.12
C THR A 5 -4.38 -6.74 2.30
N PHE A 6 -4.51 -5.90 1.29
CA PHE A 6 -5.74 -5.85 0.50
C PHE A 6 -5.45 -5.33 -0.91
N ASN A 7 -5.84 -6.11 -1.91
CA ASN A 7 -5.89 -5.62 -3.28
C ASN A 7 -7.17 -4.81 -3.44
N VAL A 8 -7.03 -3.48 -3.53
CA VAL A 8 -8.20 -2.58 -3.49
C VAL A 8 -8.86 -2.38 -4.85
N ASN A 9 -8.20 -2.76 -5.92
CA ASN A 9 -8.72 -2.53 -7.27
C ASN A 9 -9.29 -1.10 -7.41
N SER A 10 -8.41 -0.13 -7.34
CA SER A 10 -8.64 1.31 -7.28
C SER A 10 -8.96 1.81 -5.86
N VAL A 11 -7.97 2.49 -5.28
CA VAL A 11 -8.12 3.05 -3.93
C VAL A 11 -9.22 4.11 -3.90
N ASN A 12 -9.34 4.92 -4.95
CA ASN A 12 -10.35 5.98 -5.00
C ASN A 12 -11.77 5.42 -5.04
N ALA A 13 -11.93 4.24 -5.61
CA ALA A 13 -13.23 3.57 -5.62
C ALA A 13 -13.56 2.91 -4.27
N ARG A 14 -12.56 2.63 -3.44
CA ARG A 14 -12.74 1.88 -2.20
C ARG A 14 -12.57 2.70 -0.94
N VAL A 15 -12.06 3.94 -1.03
CA VAL A 15 -11.73 4.72 0.16
C VAL A 15 -12.91 4.89 1.10
N ASP A 16 -14.10 5.12 0.57
CA ASP A 16 -15.30 5.31 1.40
C ASP A 16 -15.66 4.07 2.22
N GLY A 17 -15.38 2.88 1.70
CA GLY A 17 -15.58 1.63 2.43
C GLY A 17 -14.43 1.30 3.36
N LEU A 18 -13.20 1.71 2.97
CA LEU A 18 -12.01 1.45 3.79
C LEU A 18 -12.00 2.24 5.09
N LEU A 19 -12.43 3.49 5.06
CA LEU A 19 -12.33 4.35 6.24
C LEU A 19 -13.09 3.81 7.45
N PRO A 20 -14.37 3.37 7.33
CA PRO A 20 -15.04 2.75 8.46
C PRO A 20 -14.37 1.47 8.94
N TRP A 21 -13.83 0.68 8.01
CA TRP A 21 -13.13 -0.55 8.36
C TRP A 21 -11.83 -0.25 9.13
N LEU A 22 -11.08 0.78 8.72
CA LEU A 22 -9.88 1.21 9.44
C LEU A 22 -10.22 1.66 10.87
N ASP A 23 -11.32 2.35 11.03
CA ASP A 23 -11.76 2.81 12.35
C ASP A 23 -12.09 1.65 13.27
N ARG A 24 -12.72 0.60 12.75
CA ARG A 24 -13.07 -0.59 13.53
C ARG A 24 -11.87 -1.51 13.76
N SER A 25 -11.11 -1.77 12.72
CA SER A 25 -10.05 -2.79 12.75
C SER A 25 -8.74 -2.28 13.31
N ARG A 26 -8.41 -1.03 13.06
CA ARG A 26 -7.20 -0.36 13.56
C ARG A 26 -5.92 -1.16 13.33
N PRO A 27 -5.63 -1.63 12.11
CA PRO A 27 -4.36 -2.31 11.88
C PRO A 27 -3.19 -1.36 12.14
N ASP A 28 -2.06 -1.92 12.57
CA ASP A 28 -0.82 -1.14 12.68
C ASP A 28 -0.26 -0.83 11.31
N ILE A 29 -0.34 -1.79 10.40
CA ILE A 29 0.15 -1.64 9.02
C ILE A 29 -0.91 -2.16 8.07
N LEU A 30 -1.17 -1.39 7.02
CA LEU A 30 -2.06 -1.78 5.93
C LEU A 30 -1.29 -1.72 4.62
N LEU A 31 -1.23 -2.83 3.91
CA LEU A 31 -0.56 -2.94 2.62
C LEU A 31 -1.62 -3.01 1.53
N LEU A 32 -1.58 -2.06 0.59
CA LEU A 32 -2.53 -2.01 -0.52
C LEU A 32 -1.85 -2.32 -1.83
N GLN A 33 -2.56 -3.04 -2.69
CA GLN A 33 -2.14 -3.33 -4.06
C GLN A 33 -3.22 -2.87 -5.03
N GLU A 34 -2.83 -2.59 -6.25
CA GLU A 34 -3.70 -2.05 -7.32
C GLU A 34 -4.40 -0.76 -6.90
N ILE A 35 -3.63 0.19 -6.36
CA ILE A 35 -4.20 1.49 -5.99
C ILE A 35 -4.68 2.27 -7.22
N LYS A 36 -4.10 2.03 -8.39
CA LYS A 36 -4.52 2.55 -9.71
C LYS A 36 -4.62 4.07 -9.73
N THR A 37 -3.66 4.75 -9.12
CA THR A 37 -3.63 6.20 -9.10
C THR A 37 -2.21 6.70 -8.98
N GLU A 38 -2.00 7.90 -9.47
CA GLU A 38 -0.76 8.65 -9.29
C GLU A 38 -0.75 9.30 -7.90
N PHE A 39 0.42 9.78 -7.51
CA PHE A 39 0.62 10.44 -6.22
C PHE A 39 -0.38 11.59 -6.01
N ASN A 40 -0.58 12.42 -7.03
CA ASN A 40 -1.41 13.62 -6.89
C ASN A 40 -2.90 13.32 -6.70
N SER A 41 -3.34 12.12 -7.06
CA SER A 41 -4.75 11.72 -6.96
C SER A 41 -5.02 10.72 -5.85
N PHE A 42 -4.00 10.35 -5.07
CA PHE A 42 -4.16 9.45 -3.94
C PHE A 42 -4.84 10.18 -2.78
N PRO A 43 -5.81 9.56 -2.09
CA PRO A 43 -6.58 10.23 -1.04
C PRO A 43 -5.83 10.30 0.29
N PHE A 44 -4.70 11.00 0.32
CA PHE A 44 -3.86 11.13 1.52
C PHE A 44 -4.62 11.76 2.68
N PHE A 45 -5.40 12.80 2.39
CA PHE A 45 -6.09 13.55 3.44
C PHE A 45 -7.10 12.66 4.18
N GLU A 46 -7.85 11.86 3.44
CA GLU A 46 -8.85 10.96 4.02
C GLU A 46 -8.20 9.95 4.96
N PHE A 47 -7.09 9.35 4.53
CA PHE A 47 -6.35 8.41 5.38
C PHE A 47 -5.71 9.12 6.57
N GLN A 48 -5.17 10.30 6.37
CA GLN A 48 -4.58 11.09 7.45
C GLN A 48 -5.62 11.41 8.51
N THR A 49 -6.83 11.79 8.11
CA THR A 49 -7.94 12.06 9.02
C THR A 49 -8.28 10.80 9.84
N ALA A 50 -8.14 9.63 9.24
CA ALA A 50 -8.35 8.36 9.94
C ALA A 50 -7.17 7.95 10.82
N GLY A 51 -6.10 8.74 10.84
CA GLY A 51 -4.91 8.47 11.68
C GLY A 51 -3.83 7.67 10.98
N TYR A 52 -3.84 7.63 9.64
CA TYR A 52 -2.88 6.82 8.87
C TYR A 52 -2.02 7.69 7.96
N GLU A 53 -0.71 7.52 8.09
CA GLU A 53 0.24 8.02 7.11
C GLU A 53 0.30 7.00 5.96
N ALA A 54 0.44 7.49 4.74
CA ALA A 54 0.56 6.63 3.56
C ALA A 54 1.83 6.96 2.80
N LYS A 55 2.55 5.92 2.38
CA LYS A 55 3.64 5.99 1.41
C LYS A 55 3.20 5.18 0.21
N ILE A 56 3.36 5.73 -0.98
CA ILE A 56 2.87 5.06 -2.18
C ILE A 56 3.94 5.04 -3.28
N LEU A 57 3.81 4.05 -4.14
CA LEU A 57 4.44 4.02 -5.45
C LEU A 57 3.32 3.83 -6.43
N GLY A 58 2.97 4.89 -7.17
CA GLY A 58 1.78 4.92 -8.00
C GLY A 58 2.10 5.08 -9.47
N GLN A 59 1.13 4.72 -10.29
CA GLN A 59 1.12 5.04 -11.70
C GLN A 59 -0.34 5.17 -12.15
N LYS A 60 -0.54 5.87 -13.26
CA LYS A 60 -1.88 6.16 -13.75
C LYS A 60 -2.57 4.88 -14.21
N SER A 61 -3.81 4.67 -13.79
CA SER A 61 -4.76 3.66 -14.27
C SER A 61 -4.44 2.21 -13.93
N TYR A 62 -3.17 1.86 -13.71
CA TYR A 62 -2.74 0.47 -13.51
C TYR A 62 -1.82 0.36 -12.31
N ASN A 63 -1.74 -0.85 -11.74
CA ASN A 63 -0.77 -1.19 -10.70
C ASN A 63 -0.85 -0.24 -9.50
N GLY A 64 0.30 0.01 -8.88
CA GLY A 64 0.40 0.88 -7.72
C GLY A 64 0.26 0.12 -6.41
N VAL A 65 1.16 0.43 -5.48
CA VAL A 65 1.21 -0.20 -4.17
C VAL A 65 1.36 0.87 -3.10
N ALA A 66 0.88 0.56 -1.90
CA ALA A 66 0.94 1.51 -0.79
C ALA A 66 1.21 0.79 0.52
N VAL A 67 1.91 1.50 1.40
CA VAL A 67 2.10 1.11 2.80
C VAL A 67 1.47 2.21 3.66
N LEU A 68 0.49 1.84 4.45
CA LEU A 68 -0.16 2.76 5.38
C LEU A 68 0.10 2.31 6.81
N SER A 69 0.24 3.27 7.73
CA SER A 69 0.43 2.94 9.13
C SER A 69 -0.02 4.08 10.03
N ARG A 70 -0.45 3.73 11.24
CA ARG A 70 -0.65 4.69 12.35
C ARG A 70 0.69 5.12 12.95
N HIS A 71 1.77 4.47 12.55
CA HIS A 71 3.11 4.67 13.08
C HIS A 71 4.01 5.26 11.99
N LYS A 72 5.22 5.65 12.38
CA LYS A 72 6.15 6.28 11.45
C LYS A 72 6.66 5.29 10.41
N ILE A 73 6.63 5.69 9.15
CA ILE A 73 7.03 4.86 8.00
C ILE A 73 8.28 5.46 7.36
N LYS A 74 9.26 4.61 7.07
CA LYS A 74 10.44 4.99 6.29
C LYS A 74 10.54 4.08 5.08
N VAL A 75 10.41 4.65 3.89
CA VAL A 75 10.56 3.89 2.64
C VAL A 75 12.02 3.48 2.47
N THR A 76 12.24 2.21 2.17
CA THR A 76 13.58 1.64 2.00
C THR A 76 13.85 1.18 0.57
N ALA A 77 12.82 0.90 -0.22
CA ALA A 77 12.99 0.57 -1.64
C ALA A 77 11.72 0.87 -2.42
N GLU A 78 11.88 1.47 -3.59
CA GLU A 78 10.83 1.65 -4.57
C GLU A 78 11.21 0.80 -5.78
N GLY A 79 10.44 -0.28 -6.02
CA GLY A 79 10.81 -1.29 -6.99
C GLY A 79 11.64 -2.39 -6.34
N LEU A 80 11.53 -3.59 -6.87
CA LEU A 80 12.25 -4.76 -6.35
C LEU A 80 13.74 -4.60 -6.61
N PRO A 81 14.59 -4.65 -5.57
CA PRO A 81 16.03 -4.47 -5.76
C PRO A 81 16.61 -5.48 -6.76
N GLY A 82 17.41 -4.97 -7.71
CA GLY A 82 18.02 -5.79 -8.73
C GLY A 82 17.10 -6.19 -9.88
N PHE A 83 15.86 -5.72 -9.87
CA PHE A 83 14.88 -6.01 -10.90
C PHE A 83 14.41 -4.70 -11.53
N ASP A 84 14.64 -4.56 -12.83
CA ASP A 84 14.27 -3.35 -13.57
C ASP A 84 12.83 -3.51 -14.10
N ASP A 85 11.89 -2.84 -13.46
CA ASP A 85 10.47 -2.88 -13.81
C ASP A 85 9.92 -1.47 -13.76
N ASP A 86 9.39 -0.99 -14.88
CA ASP A 86 8.78 0.33 -14.97
C ASP A 86 7.42 0.40 -14.28
N ASN A 87 6.87 -0.73 -13.89
CA ASN A 87 5.57 -0.79 -13.24
C ASN A 87 5.67 -0.63 -11.73
N ALA A 88 4.70 0.05 -11.15
CA ALA A 88 4.62 0.31 -9.71
C ALA A 88 4.08 -0.92 -8.97
N ARG A 89 4.96 -1.87 -8.65
CA ARG A 89 4.58 -3.18 -8.10
C ARG A 89 5.20 -3.52 -6.77
N TYR A 90 6.19 -2.77 -6.31
CA TYR A 90 6.91 -3.12 -5.07
C TYR A 90 7.28 -1.86 -4.32
N LEU A 91 6.86 -1.79 -3.07
CA LEU A 91 7.23 -0.72 -2.16
C LEU A 91 7.58 -1.33 -0.82
N GLU A 92 8.82 -1.12 -0.40
CA GLU A 92 9.34 -1.63 0.85
C GLU A 92 9.53 -0.50 1.85
N ALA A 93 9.23 -0.77 3.09
CA ALA A 93 9.35 0.22 4.13
C ALA A 93 9.68 -0.42 5.48
N VAL A 94 10.25 0.38 6.38
CA VAL A 94 10.38 0.03 7.77
C VAL A 94 9.36 0.85 8.55
N VAL A 95 8.56 0.19 9.38
CA VAL A 95 7.57 0.82 10.23
C VAL A 95 7.99 0.62 11.69
N ASN A 96 8.08 1.72 12.43
CA ASN A 96 8.41 1.66 13.85
C ASN A 96 7.12 1.57 14.66
N VAL A 97 6.87 0.40 15.25
CA VAL A 97 5.68 0.15 16.05
C VAL A 97 6.12 0.00 17.50
N ASN A 98 5.81 1.01 18.30
CA ASN A 98 6.11 1.02 19.75
C ASN A 98 7.58 0.74 20.06
N GLY A 99 8.48 1.30 19.25
CA GLY A 99 9.92 1.16 19.45
C GLY A 99 10.56 -0.01 18.72
N GLU A 100 9.79 -0.88 18.09
CA GLU A 100 10.31 -1.96 17.26
C GLU A 100 10.18 -1.63 15.78
N ASN A 101 11.23 -1.95 15.03
CA ASN A 101 11.24 -1.75 13.60
C ASN A 101 10.80 -3.02 12.87
N PHE A 102 9.80 -2.88 12.02
CA PHE A 102 9.30 -3.97 11.19
C PHE A 102 9.53 -3.61 9.72
N ARG A 103 10.24 -4.48 9.01
CA ARG A 103 10.41 -4.33 7.56
C ARG A 103 9.24 -5.01 6.87
N THR A 104 8.60 -4.30 5.96
CA THR A 104 7.44 -4.80 5.24
C THR A 104 7.50 -4.35 3.79
N ALA A 105 6.76 -5.03 2.94
CA ALA A 105 6.65 -4.64 1.54
C ALA A 105 5.24 -4.89 1.03
N SER A 106 4.73 -3.94 0.26
CA SER A 106 3.51 -4.13 -0.51
C SER A 106 3.93 -4.49 -1.93
N CYS A 107 3.51 -5.65 -2.39
CA CYS A 107 3.97 -6.18 -3.66
C CYS A 107 2.80 -6.67 -4.50
N LEU A 108 2.78 -6.25 -5.77
CA LEU A 108 1.79 -6.72 -6.73
C LEU A 108 2.49 -7.63 -7.74
N LEU A 109 2.19 -8.91 -7.66
CA LEU A 109 2.70 -9.88 -8.61
C LEU A 109 1.87 -9.79 -9.89
N TYR A 110 2.55 -10.02 -11.03
CA TYR A 110 1.85 -10.12 -12.29
C TYR A 110 1.16 -11.48 -12.35
N THR A 111 -0.12 -11.48 -12.03
CA THR A 111 -0.84 -12.73 -11.76
C THR A 111 -1.78 -13.16 -12.88
N SER A 112 -2.22 -12.26 -13.75
CA SER A 112 -3.22 -12.62 -14.75
C SER A 112 -2.72 -13.69 -15.70
N ASP A 113 -1.50 -13.56 -16.24
CA ASP A 113 -0.95 -14.57 -17.14
C ASP A 113 -0.65 -15.87 -16.41
N ALA A 114 -0.09 -15.76 -15.20
CA ALA A 114 0.20 -16.93 -14.39
C ALA A 114 -1.09 -17.68 -14.02
N ALA A 115 -2.14 -16.96 -13.70
CA ALA A 115 -3.43 -17.55 -13.38
C ALA A 115 -4.07 -18.21 -14.60
N ASP A 116 -3.93 -17.60 -15.76
CA ASP A 116 -4.48 -18.13 -17.01
C ASP A 116 -3.73 -19.39 -17.48
N ASP A 117 -2.45 -19.48 -17.13
CA ASP A 117 -1.63 -20.63 -17.48
C ASP A 117 -1.90 -21.85 -16.61
N LEU A 118 -2.58 -21.66 -15.52
CA LEU A 118 -2.92 -22.74 -14.61
C LEU A 118 -4.21 -23.44 -15.02
#